data_0c20f631d0480a7c2e9437a82f524fa6
#
_entry.id   0c20f631d0480a7c2e9437a82f524fa6
#
_cell.length_a   1.000
_cell.length_b   1.000
_cell.length_c   1.000
_cell.angle_alpha   90.00
_cell.angle_beta   90.00
_cell.angle_gamma   90.00
#
_symmetry.space_group_name_H-M   'P 1'
#
loop_
_entity.id
_entity.type
_entity.pdbx_description
1 polymer ?
#
loop_
_entity_poly.entity_id
_entity_poly.type
_entity_poly.pdbx_seq_one_letter_code
_entity_poly.pdbx_strand_id
1 'polypeptide(L)'
;MKARELLHSPEVWCQEAPAQDQHGNKLQAFDPRAVKWCALTAIQKTYDPTQWSKAMDRLLRALSVSEAGLAQMTKADKACCLMEWNDDGQTSFAEIREMLFLADI
;
A
#
# COMPACT_ATOMS: atom_id res chain seq x y z
N MET A 1 13.54 -0.83 6.50
CA MET A 1 13.04 -1.52 5.29
C MET A 1 12.03 -0.63 4.59
N LYS A 2 12.06 -0.58 3.29
CA LYS A 2 11.07 0.16 2.49
C LYS A 2 9.90 -0.76 2.09
N ALA A 3 8.73 -0.17 1.85
CA ALA A 3 7.56 -0.95 1.44
C ALA A 3 7.83 -1.78 0.18
N ARG A 4 8.57 -1.20 -0.79
CA ARG A 4 8.96 -1.94 -2.00
C ARG A 4 9.86 -3.14 -1.73
N GLU A 5 10.58 -3.13 -0.63
CA GLU A 5 11.40 -4.28 -0.24
C GLU A 5 10.54 -5.41 0.34
N LEU A 6 9.49 -5.07 1.08
CA LEU A 6 8.54 -6.06 1.56
C LEU A 6 7.77 -6.69 0.38
N LEU A 7 7.30 -5.86 -0.55
CA LEU A 7 6.58 -6.32 -1.74
C LEU A 7 7.56 -6.62 -2.89
N HIS A 8 8.49 -7.54 -2.66
CA HIS A 8 9.57 -7.83 -3.61
C HIS A 8 9.16 -8.72 -4.77
N SER A 9 8.01 -9.39 -4.70
CA SER A 9 7.53 -10.28 -5.77
C SER A 9 6.00 -10.37 -5.75
N PRO A 10 5.37 -10.81 -6.88
CA PRO A 10 3.92 -10.94 -6.93
C PRO A 10 3.35 -11.88 -5.86
N GLU A 11 4.12 -12.87 -5.44
CA GLU A 11 3.67 -13.87 -4.48
C GLU A 11 3.42 -13.32 -3.08
N VAL A 12 3.96 -12.15 -2.76
CA VAL A 12 3.77 -11.52 -1.44
C VAL A 12 2.82 -10.32 -1.49
N TRP A 13 2.18 -10.09 -2.63
CA TRP A 13 1.19 -9.02 -2.81
C TRP A 13 -0.21 -9.58 -2.92
N CYS A 14 -1.19 -8.90 -2.34
CA CYS A 14 -2.60 -9.29 -2.46
C CYS A 14 -3.50 -8.10 -2.73
N GLN A 15 -4.70 -8.41 -3.25
CA GLN A 15 -5.77 -7.45 -3.48
C GLN A 15 -7.00 -7.84 -2.66
N GLU A 16 -7.89 -6.87 -2.42
CA GLU A 16 -9.18 -7.06 -1.76
C GLU A 16 -9.10 -7.49 -0.29
N ALA A 17 -7.92 -7.36 0.30
CA ALA A 17 -7.71 -7.62 1.72
C ALA A 17 -6.46 -6.90 2.18
N PRO A 18 -6.35 -6.52 3.48
CA PRO A 18 -5.12 -5.95 4.03
C PRO A 18 -3.96 -6.94 3.95
N ALA A 19 -4.24 -8.22 4.17
CA ALA A 19 -3.27 -9.30 4.13
C ALA A 19 -3.95 -10.63 3.82
N GLN A 20 -3.15 -11.64 3.50
CA GLN A 20 -3.64 -13.01 3.28
C GLN A 20 -2.64 -14.02 3.84
N ASP A 21 -3.16 -15.18 4.25
CA ASP A 21 -2.32 -16.31 4.65
C ASP A 21 -1.88 -17.14 3.42
N GLN A 22 -1.16 -18.22 3.67
CA GLN A 22 -0.66 -19.10 2.61
C GLN A 22 -1.77 -19.78 1.79
N HIS A 23 -2.99 -19.81 2.32
CA HIS A 23 -4.16 -20.42 1.65
C HIS A 23 -5.07 -19.38 0.99
N GLY A 24 -4.68 -18.10 1.01
CA GLY A 24 -5.46 -17.02 0.42
C GLY A 24 -6.60 -16.52 1.30
N ASN A 25 -6.65 -16.92 2.56
CA ASN A 25 -7.65 -16.40 3.50
C ASN A 25 -7.34 -14.94 3.85
N LYS A 26 -8.36 -14.09 3.86
CA LYS A 26 -8.22 -12.67 4.19
C LYS A 26 -7.91 -12.49 5.67
N LEU A 27 -6.94 -11.63 5.97
CA LEU A 27 -6.46 -11.37 7.32
C LEU A 27 -6.41 -9.86 7.59
N GLN A 28 -6.34 -9.51 8.88
CA GLN A 28 -6.04 -8.16 9.31
C GLN A 28 -4.57 -7.82 8.98
N ALA A 29 -4.26 -6.51 8.93
CA ALA A 29 -2.97 -6.02 8.48
C ALA A 29 -1.77 -6.60 9.24
N PHE A 30 -1.90 -6.79 10.55
CA PHE A 30 -0.79 -7.23 11.41
C PHE A 30 -0.96 -8.66 11.92
N ASP A 31 -1.81 -9.45 11.28
CA ASP A 31 -1.98 -10.86 11.66
C ASP A 31 -0.66 -11.61 11.39
N PRO A 32 -0.14 -12.34 12.40
CA PRO A 32 1.15 -13.04 12.25
C PRO A 32 1.14 -14.17 11.23
N ARG A 33 -0.04 -14.62 10.77
CA ARG A 33 -0.16 -15.65 9.74
C ARG A 33 -0.01 -15.08 8.33
N ALA A 34 0.04 -13.74 8.18
CA ALA A 34 0.10 -13.09 6.88
C ALA A 34 1.40 -13.39 6.15
N VAL A 35 1.28 -13.78 4.88
CA VAL A 35 2.40 -13.99 3.97
C VAL A 35 2.27 -13.13 2.70
N LYS A 36 1.14 -12.42 2.58
CA LYS A 36 0.88 -11.46 1.48
C LYS A 36 0.27 -10.20 2.07
N TRP A 37 0.57 -9.07 1.46
CA TRP A 37 0.11 -7.76 1.95
C TRP A 37 -0.31 -6.87 0.79
N CYS A 38 -1.30 -5.99 1.02
CA CYS A 38 -1.61 -4.92 0.07
C CYS A 38 -0.58 -3.78 0.23
N ALA A 39 -0.59 -2.84 -0.72
CA ALA A 39 0.36 -1.73 -0.71
C ALA A 39 0.26 -0.88 0.57
N LEU A 40 -0.96 -0.59 1.04
CA LEU A 40 -1.17 0.18 2.25
C LEU A 40 -0.59 -0.55 3.48
N THR A 41 -0.88 -1.84 3.61
CA THR A 41 -0.37 -2.64 4.72
C THR A 41 1.16 -2.73 4.67
N ALA A 42 1.74 -2.81 3.48
CA ALA A 42 3.20 -2.80 3.33
C ALA A 42 3.81 -1.51 3.90
N ILE A 43 3.16 -0.37 3.68
CA ILE A 43 3.58 0.90 4.28
C ILE A 43 3.49 0.80 5.81
N GLN A 44 2.38 0.31 6.32
CA GLN A 44 2.17 0.22 7.77
C GLN A 44 3.16 -0.71 8.47
N LYS A 45 3.58 -1.78 7.80
CA LYS A 45 4.53 -2.75 8.36
C LYS A 45 5.99 -2.28 8.29
N THR A 46 6.32 -1.39 7.37
CA THR A 46 7.71 -1.00 7.12
C THR A 46 8.05 0.39 7.65
N TYR A 47 7.05 1.20 7.98
CA TYR A 47 7.25 2.55 8.51
C TYR A 47 6.66 2.67 9.91
N ASP A 48 7.26 3.52 10.70
CA ASP A 48 6.75 3.90 12.02
C ASP A 48 5.39 4.61 11.84
N PRO A 49 4.40 4.38 12.73
CA PRO A 49 3.09 5.03 12.61
C PRO A 49 3.15 6.56 12.47
N THR A 50 4.16 7.20 13.04
CA THR A 50 4.35 8.65 12.89
C THR A 50 4.72 9.06 11.48
N GLN A 51 5.15 8.13 10.65
CA GLN A 51 5.57 8.37 9.26
C GLN A 51 4.57 7.85 8.22
N TRP A 52 3.51 7.17 8.65
CA TRP A 52 2.54 6.59 7.71
C TRP A 52 1.91 7.63 6.79
N SER A 53 1.47 8.75 7.36
CA SER A 53 0.81 9.82 6.59
C SER A 53 1.75 10.39 5.53
N LYS A 54 3.00 10.59 5.89
CA LYS A 54 4.02 11.10 4.96
C LYS A 54 4.30 10.11 3.83
N ALA A 55 4.41 8.82 4.15
CA ALA A 55 4.61 7.79 3.13
C ALA A 55 3.41 7.68 2.19
N MET A 56 2.19 7.73 2.75
CA MET A 56 0.97 7.74 1.93
C MET A 56 0.92 8.94 1.00
N ASP A 57 1.28 10.13 1.48
CA ASP A 57 1.32 11.34 0.66
C ASP A 57 2.29 11.19 -0.51
N ARG A 58 3.45 10.62 -0.27
CA ARG A 58 4.45 10.38 -1.32
C ARG A 58 3.90 9.46 -2.38
N LEU A 59 3.23 8.39 -1.99
CA LEU A 59 2.63 7.45 -2.94
C LEU A 59 1.50 8.10 -3.72
N LEU A 60 0.63 8.87 -3.06
CA LEU A 60 -0.46 9.58 -3.73
C LEU A 60 0.07 10.60 -4.73
N ARG A 61 1.17 11.30 -4.42
CA ARG A 61 1.81 12.20 -5.39
C ARG A 61 2.34 11.44 -6.60
N ALA A 62 2.92 10.27 -6.40
CA ALA A 62 3.36 9.41 -7.49
C ALA A 62 2.18 8.98 -8.37
N LEU A 63 0.99 8.84 -7.78
CA LEU A 63 -0.26 8.54 -8.47
C LEU A 63 -0.93 9.78 -9.07
N SER A 64 -0.22 10.91 -9.09
CA SER A 64 -0.68 12.18 -9.68
C SER A 64 -1.77 12.91 -8.91
N VAL A 65 -1.91 12.65 -7.61
CA VAL A 65 -2.80 13.44 -6.76
C VAL A 65 -2.15 14.80 -6.51
N SER A 66 -2.88 15.89 -6.76
CA SER A 66 -2.37 17.24 -6.59
C SER A 66 -2.18 17.62 -5.12
N GLU A 67 -1.34 18.64 -4.87
CA GLU A 67 -1.16 19.17 -3.51
C GLU A 67 -2.48 19.70 -2.94
N ALA A 68 -3.30 20.34 -3.77
CA ALA A 68 -4.63 20.81 -3.35
C ALA A 68 -5.54 19.63 -2.97
N GLY A 69 -5.47 18.54 -3.72
CA GLY A 69 -6.21 17.31 -3.42
C GLY A 69 -5.76 16.70 -2.09
N LEU A 70 -4.45 16.59 -1.89
CA LEU A 70 -3.88 16.06 -0.64
C LEU A 70 -4.29 16.89 0.57
N ALA A 71 -4.29 18.20 0.43
CA ALA A 71 -4.64 19.11 1.53
C ALA A 71 -6.10 18.93 2.00
N GLN A 72 -6.97 18.41 1.15
CA GLN A 72 -8.38 18.19 1.46
C GLN A 72 -8.67 16.77 1.95
N MET A 73 -7.71 15.86 1.89
CA MET A 73 -7.89 14.47 2.27
C MET A 73 -7.57 14.23 3.74
N THR A 74 -8.47 13.54 4.44
CA THR A 74 -8.19 13.01 5.77
C THR A 74 -7.28 11.79 5.64
N LYS A 75 -6.75 11.29 6.77
CA LYS A 75 -6.01 10.02 6.77
C LYS A 75 -6.86 8.88 6.22
N ALA A 76 -8.14 8.84 6.61
CA ALA A 76 -9.05 7.82 6.13
C ALA A 76 -9.27 7.91 4.62
N ASP A 77 -9.39 9.14 4.08
CA ASP A 77 -9.52 9.36 2.64
C ASP A 77 -8.29 8.85 1.89
N LYS A 78 -7.11 9.14 2.41
CA LYS A 78 -5.84 8.68 1.80
C LYS A 78 -5.74 7.17 1.79
N ALA A 79 -6.05 6.54 2.93
CA ALA A 79 -6.04 5.08 3.05
C ALA A 79 -7.03 4.44 2.07
N CYS A 80 -8.25 4.98 2.01
CA CYS A 80 -9.29 4.49 1.10
C CYS A 80 -8.84 4.59 -0.36
N CYS A 81 -8.29 5.73 -0.75
CA CYS A 81 -7.79 5.96 -2.11
C CYS A 81 -6.70 4.95 -2.49
N LEU A 82 -5.77 4.68 -1.59
CA LEU A 82 -4.70 3.71 -1.83
C LEU A 82 -5.22 2.28 -1.89
N MET A 83 -6.20 1.94 -1.05
CA MET A 83 -6.83 0.62 -1.09
C MET A 83 -7.59 0.40 -2.40
N GLU A 84 -8.33 1.40 -2.86
CA GLU A 84 -9.05 1.34 -4.13
C GLU A 84 -8.08 1.15 -5.29
N TRP A 85 -6.98 1.88 -5.31
CA TRP A 85 -5.95 1.73 -6.33
C TRP A 85 -5.33 0.34 -6.29
N ASN A 86 -4.95 -0.14 -5.10
CA ASN A 86 -4.36 -1.47 -4.94
C ASN A 86 -5.30 -2.58 -5.43
N ASP A 87 -6.61 -2.41 -5.18
CA ASP A 87 -7.62 -3.45 -5.44
C ASP A 87 -8.22 -3.37 -6.84
N ASP A 88 -7.92 -2.31 -7.60
CA ASP A 88 -8.40 -2.14 -8.96
C ASP A 88 -7.88 -3.27 -9.84
N GLY A 89 -8.79 -3.92 -10.58
CA GLY A 89 -8.42 -5.03 -11.48
C GLY A 89 -7.46 -4.62 -12.59
N GLN A 90 -7.33 -3.33 -12.89
CA GLN A 90 -6.37 -2.81 -13.86
C GLN A 90 -4.99 -2.57 -13.27
N THR A 91 -4.86 -2.55 -11.95
CA THR A 91 -3.58 -2.34 -11.28
C THR A 91 -2.82 -3.65 -11.21
N SER A 92 -1.66 -3.70 -11.87
CA SER A 92 -0.77 -4.86 -11.84
C SER A 92 0.26 -4.76 -10.72
N PHE A 93 0.87 -5.88 -10.37
CA PHE A 93 2.00 -5.87 -9.43
C PHE A 93 3.15 -5.00 -9.95
N ALA A 94 3.40 -5.01 -11.26
CA ALA A 94 4.44 -4.16 -11.86
C ALA A 94 4.17 -2.68 -11.59
N GLU A 95 2.90 -2.24 -11.68
CA GLU A 95 2.52 -0.86 -11.36
C GLU A 95 2.70 -0.56 -9.88
N ILE A 96 2.31 -1.49 -9.00
CA ILE A 96 2.53 -1.34 -7.54
C ILE A 96 4.02 -1.06 -7.29
N ARG A 97 4.90 -1.88 -7.84
CA ARG A 97 6.35 -1.74 -7.68
C ARG A 97 6.86 -0.41 -8.23
N GLU A 98 6.42 -0.05 -9.44
CA GLU A 98 6.84 1.20 -10.07
C GLU A 98 6.45 2.42 -9.22
N MET A 99 5.22 2.47 -8.74
CA MET A 99 4.74 3.60 -7.95
C MET A 99 5.44 3.69 -6.60
N LEU A 100 5.69 2.56 -5.94
CA LEU A 100 6.47 2.56 -4.70
C LEU A 100 7.89 3.07 -4.95
N PHE A 101 8.49 2.68 -6.07
CA PHE A 101 9.83 3.14 -6.44
C PHE A 101 9.86 4.64 -6.70
N LEU A 102 8.89 5.15 -7.46
CA LEU A 102 8.77 6.59 -7.75
C LEU A 102 8.54 7.40 -6.48
N ALA A 103 7.77 6.86 -5.54
CA ALA A 103 7.51 7.51 -4.26
C ALA A 103 8.70 7.40 -3.30
N ASP A 104 9.69 6.61 -3.63
CA ASP A 104 10.85 6.30 -2.79
C ASP A 104 10.45 5.74 -1.42
N ILE A 105 9.53 4.83 -1.44
CA ILE A 105 9.09 4.11 -0.26
C ILE A 105 9.15 2.58 -0.50
#